data_ee7e47f9ddc3c7c5eb684199cbbc8c2e
#
_entry.id   ee7e47f9ddc3c7c5eb684199cbbc8c2e
#
_cell.length_a   1.000
_cell.length_b   1.000
_cell.length_c   1.000
_cell.angle_alpha   90.00
_cell.angle_beta   90.00
_cell.angle_gamma   90.00
#
_symmetry.space_group_name_H-M   'P 1'
#
loop_
_entity.id
_entity.type
_entity.pdbx_description
1 polymer ?
#
loop_
_entity_poly.entity_id
_entity_poly.type
_entity_poly.pdbx_seq_one_letter_code
_entity_poly.pdbx_strand_id
1 'polypeptide(L)'
;QTAETFFLAGRKLPWWVVGTSMVATSFAADTPLVITGWVRDSGIWKNWLWWCFAVGGMLTVFLFSRYWRRLGVMTQAEFAELRYGGKEASVLRATLGVFHSFLTNPIILCWVLLAAVKISDVLFDIDKVTALGICCAICLSYSLMSGFWGVAITDLVQFILAMSGALALAVIAWNEVGGLEAVLQQIDSIGDQGQRILDFFPSPGDPLQEGFWTVPLAACAVYLGVSWWASYGVDGGPVVVQRIAASRSPAHGSVGVLWYSIANYALRPWLWVAVALASLVVVPHVEISSPASGTIQQIGANENGSGQIITVMKSDGQTESLAIESPEGWAGVQPSIRVKEGDAVTPDSVIASTDSEKAYVVMMVRYLPAGLLGLVVASLLAAFMSTIDTHVNLAASYYVNDIHRRFISPDEEPGKYVTIARIASVFILLEGALLASISSSISDLFTFFLAFLGGVGPIYMLRWLWWRVTAWTEIAAMLTSSISTTAITFFFNEGWPITPLTQAGKISAEGRIILV
;
A
#
# COMPACT_ATOMS: atom_id res chain seq x y z
N GLN A 1 -18.69 -12.12 -26.16
CA GLN A 1 -17.28 -12.05 -25.69
C GLN A 1 -16.96 -13.35 -24.96
N THR A 2 -15.84 -13.98 -25.31
CA THR A 2 -15.34 -15.14 -24.55
C THR A 2 -14.69 -14.65 -23.25
N ALA A 3 -14.63 -15.50 -22.20
CA ALA A 3 -13.93 -15.19 -20.96
C ALA A 3 -12.45 -14.78 -21.23
N GLU A 4 -11.78 -15.43 -22.17
CA GLU A 4 -10.42 -15.11 -22.59
C GLU A 4 -10.29 -13.70 -23.20
N THR A 5 -11.27 -13.28 -24.00
CA THR A 5 -11.28 -11.93 -24.57
C THR A 5 -11.56 -10.87 -23.49
N PHE A 6 -12.41 -11.19 -22.53
CA PHE A 6 -12.79 -10.27 -21.46
C PHE A 6 -11.69 -10.10 -20.42
N PHE A 7 -11.09 -11.20 -19.94
CA PHE A 7 -10.11 -11.17 -18.84
C PHE A 7 -8.64 -11.08 -19.29
N LEU A 8 -8.31 -11.46 -20.54
CA LEU A 8 -6.94 -11.53 -21.04
C LEU A 8 -6.71 -10.79 -22.38
N ALA A 9 -7.65 -9.94 -22.80
CA ALA A 9 -7.56 -9.19 -24.07
C ALA A 9 -7.22 -10.10 -25.29
N GLY A 10 -7.66 -11.35 -25.28
CA GLY A 10 -7.38 -12.34 -26.33
C GLY A 10 -5.89 -12.67 -26.49
N ARG A 11 -5.06 -12.43 -25.47
CA ARG A 11 -3.61 -12.72 -25.43
C ARG A 11 -2.81 -12.07 -26.57
N LYS A 12 -3.12 -10.80 -26.91
CA LYS A 12 -2.52 -10.08 -28.05
C LYS A 12 -1.67 -8.87 -27.64
N LEU A 13 -1.51 -8.60 -26.34
CA LEU A 13 -0.85 -7.40 -25.87
C LEU A 13 0.67 -7.41 -26.13
N PRO A 14 1.24 -6.32 -26.70
CA PRO A 14 2.67 -6.17 -26.84
C PRO A 14 3.33 -5.85 -25.49
N TRP A 15 4.66 -6.05 -25.38
CA TRP A 15 5.41 -5.91 -24.14
C TRP A 15 5.28 -4.53 -23.48
N TRP A 16 5.26 -3.46 -24.26
CA TRP A 16 5.16 -2.11 -23.75
C TRP A 16 3.78 -1.80 -23.15
N VAL A 17 2.69 -2.34 -23.70
CA VAL A 17 1.35 -2.25 -23.12
C VAL A 17 1.29 -3.08 -21.84
N VAL A 18 1.76 -4.33 -21.89
CA VAL A 18 1.80 -5.24 -20.75
C VAL A 18 2.57 -4.63 -19.58
N GLY A 19 3.78 -4.17 -19.83
CA GLY A 19 4.64 -3.61 -18.79
C GLY A 19 4.14 -2.27 -18.27
N THR A 20 3.64 -1.38 -19.13
CA THR A 20 3.09 -0.09 -18.68
C THR A 20 1.79 -0.28 -17.89
N SER A 21 0.93 -1.22 -18.29
CA SER A 21 -0.25 -1.58 -17.49
C SER A 21 0.15 -2.15 -16.12
N MET A 22 1.21 -2.97 -16.03
CA MET A 22 1.75 -3.40 -14.72
C MET A 22 2.21 -2.22 -13.87
N VAL A 23 2.94 -1.26 -14.46
CA VAL A 23 3.39 -0.05 -13.74
C VAL A 23 2.20 0.79 -13.28
N ALA A 24 1.24 1.04 -14.16
CA ALA A 24 0.05 1.84 -13.86
C ALA A 24 -0.79 1.21 -12.74
N THR A 25 -0.99 -0.11 -12.78
CA THR A 25 -1.74 -0.82 -11.73
C THR A 25 -1.03 -0.83 -10.37
N SER A 26 0.32 -0.82 -10.37
CA SER A 26 1.11 -0.70 -9.15
C SER A 26 1.38 0.77 -8.75
N PHE A 27 0.73 1.71 -9.42
CA PHE A 27 0.69 3.12 -9.12
C PHE A 27 -0.76 3.50 -8.84
N ALA A 28 -1.09 3.58 -7.57
CA ALA A 28 -2.34 4.17 -7.12
C ALA A 28 -2.06 5.52 -6.45
N ALA A 29 -3.10 6.19 -6.02
CA ALA A 29 -2.97 7.47 -5.34
C ALA A 29 -2.21 7.39 -4.00
N ASP A 30 -2.11 6.19 -3.41
CA ASP A 30 -1.40 5.90 -2.17
C ASP A 30 0.12 6.03 -2.28
N THR A 31 0.69 5.65 -3.43
CA THR A 31 2.14 5.52 -3.58
C THR A 31 2.91 6.83 -3.33
N PRO A 32 2.51 8.00 -3.88
CA PRO A 32 3.15 9.27 -3.57
C PRO A 32 3.05 9.63 -2.09
N LEU A 33 1.90 9.36 -1.46
CA LEU A 33 1.64 9.68 -0.07
C LEU A 33 2.53 8.84 0.85
N VAL A 34 2.53 7.52 0.67
CA VAL A 34 3.29 6.61 1.52
C VAL A 34 4.80 6.80 1.39
N ILE A 35 5.32 7.05 0.17
CA ILE A 35 6.75 7.32 -0.02
C ILE A 35 7.14 8.66 0.63
N THR A 36 6.28 9.68 0.50
CA THR A 36 6.51 10.95 1.19
C THR A 36 6.52 10.76 2.71
N GLY A 37 5.59 10.00 3.26
CA GLY A 37 5.58 9.65 4.68
C GLY A 37 6.86 8.94 5.10
N TRP A 38 7.28 7.88 4.39
CA TRP A 38 8.50 7.14 4.73
C TRP A 38 9.76 8.00 4.75
N VAL A 39 9.94 8.87 3.73
CA VAL A 39 11.11 9.74 3.66
C VAL A 39 11.10 10.76 4.79
N ARG A 40 9.93 11.33 5.13
CA ARG A 40 9.80 12.32 6.19
C ARG A 40 10.00 11.72 7.59
N ASP A 41 9.42 10.54 7.84
CA ASP A 41 9.41 9.94 9.19
C ASP A 41 10.67 9.11 9.47
N SER A 42 11.28 8.53 8.43
CA SER A 42 12.37 7.56 8.62
C SER A 42 13.60 7.84 7.73
N GLY A 43 13.44 8.55 6.63
CA GLY A 43 14.49 8.79 5.64
C GLY A 43 14.37 7.91 4.38
N ILE A 44 15.28 8.15 3.43
CA ILE A 44 15.29 7.47 2.12
C ILE A 44 15.41 5.96 2.28
N TRP A 45 16.19 5.47 3.25
CA TRP A 45 16.44 4.04 3.47
C TRP A 45 15.14 3.23 3.64
N LYS A 46 14.08 3.84 4.17
CA LYS A 46 12.80 3.14 4.39
C LYS A 46 12.18 2.62 3.10
N ASN A 47 12.52 3.20 1.96
CA ASN A 47 12.06 2.74 0.66
C ASN A 47 12.59 1.34 0.29
N TRP A 48 13.59 0.79 0.99
CA TRP A 48 13.99 -0.60 0.82
C TRP A 48 12.87 -1.58 1.16
N LEU A 49 11.88 -1.19 1.96
CA LEU A 49 10.66 -1.95 2.16
C LEU A 49 9.95 -2.28 0.84
N TRP A 50 10.12 -1.43 -0.18
CA TRP A 50 9.54 -1.60 -1.51
C TRP A 50 10.58 -1.95 -2.58
N TRP A 51 11.74 -1.30 -2.58
CA TRP A 51 12.79 -1.53 -3.58
C TRP A 51 13.33 -2.96 -3.57
N CYS A 52 13.30 -3.65 -2.44
CA CYS A 52 13.76 -5.03 -2.33
C CYS A 52 13.04 -5.97 -3.31
N PHE A 53 11.77 -5.69 -3.66
CA PHE A 53 11.01 -6.51 -4.61
C PHE A 53 11.51 -6.43 -6.06
N ALA A 54 12.40 -5.49 -6.39
CA ALA A 54 13.08 -5.48 -7.68
C ALA A 54 13.85 -6.78 -7.93
N VAL A 55 14.43 -7.38 -6.89
CA VAL A 55 15.15 -8.66 -6.98
C VAL A 55 14.19 -9.80 -7.36
N GLY A 56 13.03 -9.90 -6.69
CA GLY A 56 11.97 -10.86 -7.04
C GLY A 56 11.42 -10.61 -8.45
N GLY A 57 11.27 -9.34 -8.85
CA GLY A 57 10.93 -8.95 -10.21
C GLY A 57 11.92 -9.50 -11.26
N MET A 58 13.22 -9.45 -10.99
CA MET A 58 14.24 -10.03 -11.89
C MET A 58 14.12 -11.55 -11.97
N LEU A 59 13.82 -12.25 -10.88
CA LEU A 59 13.52 -13.70 -10.96
C LEU A 59 12.32 -13.97 -11.88
N THR A 60 11.28 -13.15 -11.77
CA THR A 60 10.12 -13.27 -12.65
C THR A 60 10.50 -13.02 -14.12
N VAL A 61 11.34 -12.01 -14.41
CA VAL A 61 11.81 -11.73 -15.78
C VAL A 61 12.53 -12.94 -16.40
N PHE A 62 13.51 -13.47 -15.69
CA PHE A 62 14.42 -14.47 -16.27
C PHE A 62 13.91 -15.91 -16.17
N LEU A 63 13.13 -16.22 -15.12
CA LEU A 63 12.68 -17.59 -14.86
C LEU A 63 11.16 -17.76 -15.10
N PHE A 64 10.31 -17.05 -14.33
CA PHE A 64 8.91 -17.42 -14.18
C PHE A 64 7.99 -16.92 -15.29
N SER A 65 8.27 -15.76 -15.93
CA SER A 65 7.37 -15.16 -16.91
C SER A 65 7.12 -16.07 -18.12
N ARG A 66 8.16 -16.81 -18.58
CA ARG A 66 8.05 -17.75 -19.67
C ARG A 66 7.17 -18.95 -19.31
N TYR A 67 7.28 -19.44 -18.08
CA TYR A 67 6.47 -20.55 -17.60
C TYR A 67 5.01 -20.13 -17.49
N TRP A 68 4.72 -19.02 -16.82
CA TRP A 68 3.36 -18.48 -16.71
C TRP A 68 2.69 -18.30 -18.08
N ARG A 69 3.39 -17.73 -19.04
CA ARG A 69 2.80 -17.52 -20.39
C ARG A 69 2.53 -18.83 -21.13
N ARG A 70 3.36 -19.86 -20.94
CA ARG A 70 3.22 -21.17 -21.58
C ARG A 70 2.12 -22.02 -20.97
N LEU A 71 1.83 -21.89 -19.70
CA LEU A 71 0.78 -22.66 -19.02
C LEU A 71 -0.61 -22.40 -19.57
N GLY A 72 -0.87 -21.22 -20.10
CA GLY A 72 -2.17 -20.88 -20.63
C GLY A 72 -3.29 -20.67 -19.61
N VAL A 73 -2.98 -20.61 -18.31
CA VAL A 73 -3.94 -20.39 -17.23
C VAL A 73 -4.54 -18.99 -17.26
N MET A 74 -5.73 -18.82 -16.67
CA MET A 74 -6.38 -17.53 -16.50
C MET A 74 -6.09 -16.92 -15.14
N THR A 75 -6.00 -17.74 -14.10
CA THR A 75 -5.69 -17.31 -12.73
C THR A 75 -4.51 -18.09 -12.17
N GLN A 76 -3.84 -17.50 -11.17
CA GLN A 76 -2.79 -18.21 -10.44
C GLN A 76 -3.34 -19.41 -9.65
N ALA A 77 -4.60 -19.38 -9.23
CA ALA A 77 -5.23 -20.48 -8.51
C ALA A 77 -5.48 -21.71 -9.43
N GLU A 78 -5.74 -21.50 -10.71
CA GLU A 78 -5.87 -22.58 -11.69
C GLU A 78 -4.59 -23.41 -11.83
N PHE A 79 -3.43 -22.79 -11.61
CA PHE A 79 -2.14 -23.48 -11.60
C PHE A 79 -2.07 -24.60 -10.56
N ALA A 80 -2.76 -24.45 -9.42
CA ALA A 80 -2.76 -25.48 -8.38
C ALA A 80 -3.25 -26.85 -8.91
N GLU A 81 -4.31 -26.87 -9.73
CA GLU A 81 -4.83 -28.11 -10.32
C GLU A 81 -3.96 -28.66 -11.46
N LEU A 82 -3.17 -27.81 -12.12
CA LEU A 82 -2.19 -28.26 -13.10
C LEU A 82 -0.93 -28.82 -12.45
N ARG A 83 -0.51 -28.26 -11.32
CA ARG A 83 0.73 -28.63 -10.63
C ARG A 83 0.55 -29.80 -9.69
N TYR A 84 -0.58 -29.87 -9.00
CA TYR A 84 -0.92 -30.87 -8.02
C TYR A 84 -2.12 -31.69 -8.50
N GLY A 85 -2.19 -32.95 -8.13
CA GLY A 85 -3.29 -33.82 -8.46
C GLY A 85 -4.28 -33.99 -7.31
N GLY A 86 -5.42 -34.62 -7.63
CA GLY A 86 -6.38 -35.13 -6.64
C GLY A 86 -7.19 -34.05 -5.93
N LYS A 87 -7.81 -34.44 -4.81
CA LYS A 87 -8.66 -33.56 -3.98
C LYS A 87 -7.87 -32.41 -3.34
N GLU A 88 -6.61 -32.63 -3.05
CA GLU A 88 -5.73 -31.65 -2.41
C GLU A 88 -5.53 -30.40 -3.30
N ALA A 89 -5.37 -30.61 -4.60
CA ALA A 89 -5.26 -29.51 -5.58
C ALA A 89 -6.54 -28.68 -5.65
N SER A 90 -7.70 -29.32 -5.59
CA SER A 90 -8.99 -28.62 -5.58
C SER A 90 -9.20 -27.84 -4.29
N VAL A 91 -8.78 -28.39 -3.13
CA VAL A 91 -8.81 -27.65 -1.85
C VAL A 91 -7.89 -26.44 -1.90
N LEU A 92 -6.67 -26.58 -2.42
CA LEU A 92 -5.75 -25.45 -2.58
C LEU A 92 -6.33 -24.38 -3.52
N ARG A 93 -6.93 -24.79 -4.64
CA ARG A 93 -7.58 -23.86 -5.57
C ARG A 93 -8.69 -23.06 -4.90
N ALA A 94 -9.55 -23.73 -4.12
CA ALA A 94 -10.59 -23.08 -3.35
C ALA A 94 -10.00 -22.12 -2.29
N THR A 95 -8.97 -22.55 -1.57
CA THR A 95 -8.26 -21.74 -0.57
C THR A 95 -7.69 -20.47 -1.20
N LEU A 96 -6.97 -20.59 -2.33
CA LEU A 96 -6.45 -19.43 -3.08
C LEU A 96 -7.57 -18.53 -3.59
N GLY A 97 -8.67 -19.13 -4.06
CA GLY A 97 -9.86 -18.39 -4.48
C GLY A 97 -10.42 -17.51 -3.35
N VAL A 98 -10.66 -18.09 -2.17
CA VAL A 98 -11.14 -17.36 -0.98
C VAL A 98 -10.12 -16.31 -0.54
N PHE A 99 -8.86 -16.69 -0.46
CA PHE A 99 -7.78 -15.85 0.03
C PHE A 99 -7.60 -14.59 -0.83
N HIS A 100 -7.58 -14.76 -2.15
CA HIS A 100 -7.46 -13.62 -3.05
C HIS A 100 -8.75 -12.81 -3.20
N SER A 101 -9.94 -13.43 -3.12
CA SER A 101 -11.19 -12.69 -3.21
C SER A 101 -11.48 -11.85 -1.98
N PHE A 102 -11.33 -12.43 -0.77
CA PHE A 102 -11.87 -11.86 0.46
C PHE A 102 -10.82 -11.44 1.50
N LEU A 103 -9.53 -11.67 1.26
CA LEU A 103 -8.48 -11.23 2.17
C LEU A 103 -7.49 -10.29 1.50
N THR A 104 -6.75 -10.74 0.48
CA THR A 104 -5.66 -9.93 -0.07
C THR A 104 -6.13 -8.71 -0.83
N ASN A 105 -7.12 -8.84 -1.72
CA ASN A 105 -7.59 -7.69 -2.48
C ASN A 105 -8.36 -6.67 -1.63
N PRO A 106 -9.24 -7.03 -0.67
CA PRO A 106 -9.85 -6.05 0.23
C PRO A 106 -8.83 -5.26 1.05
N ILE A 107 -7.73 -5.86 1.52
CA ILE A 107 -6.65 -5.13 2.20
C ILE A 107 -6.01 -4.11 1.25
N ILE A 108 -5.76 -4.48 0.00
CA ILE A 108 -5.23 -3.55 -1.01
C ILE A 108 -6.22 -2.42 -1.29
N LEU A 109 -7.51 -2.75 -1.48
CA LEU A 109 -8.56 -1.75 -1.66
C LEU A 109 -8.64 -0.79 -0.47
N CYS A 110 -8.44 -1.29 0.75
CA CYS A 110 -8.45 -0.50 1.97
C CYS A 110 -7.43 0.65 1.92
N TRP A 111 -6.15 0.37 1.63
CA TRP A 111 -5.15 1.45 1.63
C TRP A 111 -5.30 2.41 0.44
N VAL A 112 -5.79 1.93 -0.71
CA VAL A 112 -6.07 2.78 -1.86
C VAL A 112 -7.24 3.72 -1.58
N LEU A 113 -8.31 3.23 -0.94
CA LEU A 113 -9.44 4.04 -0.48
C LEU A 113 -9.00 5.05 0.59
N LEU A 114 -8.15 4.63 1.53
CA LEU A 114 -7.61 5.52 2.56
C LEU A 114 -6.78 6.67 1.96
N ALA A 115 -6.02 6.40 0.90
CA ALA A 115 -5.30 7.45 0.17
C ALA A 115 -6.25 8.47 -0.45
N ALA A 116 -7.33 8.01 -1.08
CA ALA A 116 -8.35 8.91 -1.63
C ALA A 116 -9.03 9.76 -0.53
N VAL A 117 -9.27 9.17 0.64
CA VAL A 117 -9.76 9.91 1.83
C VAL A 117 -8.78 11.01 2.23
N LYS A 118 -7.49 10.70 2.36
CA LYS A 118 -6.45 11.70 2.74
C LYS A 118 -6.32 12.83 1.71
N ILE A 119 -6.45 12.50 0.43
CA ILE A 119 -6.46 13.49 -0.66
C ILE A 119 -7.71 14.38 -0.55
N SER A 120 -8.88 13.78 -0.35
CA SER A 120 -10.16 14.50 -0.23
C SER A 120 -10.22 15.41 0.98
N ASP A 121 -9.65 14.97 2.10
CA ASP A 121 -9.52 15.75 3.32
C ASP A 121 -8.69 17.03 3.08
N VAL A 122 -7.50 16.89 2.47
CA VAL A 122 -6.62 18.05 2.20
C VAL A 122 -7.20 19.00 1.15
N LEU A 123 -7.85 18.48 0.10
CA LEU A 123 -8.32 19.31 -1.03
C LEU A 123 -9.69 19.93 -0.81
N PHE A 124 -10.57 19.25 -0.10
CA PHE A 124 -12.00 19.57 -0.05
C PHE A 124 -12.56 19.63 1.38
N ASP A 125 -11.76 19.33 2.39
CA ASP A 125 -12.19 19.26 3.79
C ASP A 125 -13.42 18.33 3.99
N ILE A 126 -13.40 17.17 3.30
CA ILE A 126 -14.47 16.18 3.34
C ILE A 126 -14.13 15.13 4.40
N ASP A 127 -15.08 14.87 5.28
CA ASP A 127 -14.95 13.82 6.30
C ASP A 127 -14.76 12.43 5.69
N LYS A 128 -14.13 11.55 6.46
CA LYS A 128 -13.73 10.21 6.03
C LYS A 128 -14.89 9.36 5.52
N VAL A 129 -16.06 9.40 6.17
CA VAL A 129 -17.19 8.55 5.82
C VAL A 129 -17.82 9.02 4.50
N THR A 130 -17.99 10.33 4.34
CA THR A 130 -18.49 10.95 3.11
C THR A 130 -17.54 10.69 1.95
N ALA A 131 -16.22 10.87 2.15
CA ALA A 131 -15.21 10.59 1.13
C ALA A 131 -15.24 9.11 0.68
N LEU A 132 -15.32 8.16 1.62
CA LEU A 132 -15.46 6.73 1.30
C LEU A 132 -16.73 6.45 0.49
N GLY A 133 -17.87 7.05 0.89
CA GLY A 133 -19.14 6.89 0.19
C GLY A 133 -19.06 7.37 -1.26
N ILE A 134 -18.49 8.56 -1.50
CA ILE A 134 -18.28 9.13 -2.84
C ILE A 134 -17.35 8.25 -3.66
N CYS A 135 -16.20 7.86 -3.11
CA CYS A 135 -15.24 6.98 -3.79
C CYS A 135 -15.85 5.64 -4.19
N CYS A 136 -16.59 5.00 -3.29
CA CYS A 136 -17.27 3.74 -3.60
C CYS A 136 -18.33 3.90 -4.69
N ALA A 137 -19.13 4.97 -4.66
CA ALA A 137 -20.15 5.23 -5.68
C ALA A 137 -19.53 5.45 -7.07
N ILE A 138 -18.46 6.24 -7.15
CA ILE A 138 -17.71 6.46 -8.41
C ILE A 138 -17.13 5.14 -8.91
N CYS A 139 -16.45 4.37 -8.05
CA CYS A 139 -15.83 3.10 -8.43
C CYS A 139 -16.85 2.08 -8.93
N LEU A 140 -17.98 1.92 -8.23
CA LEU A 140 -19.03 0.98 -8.65
C LEU A 140 -19.64 1.36 -10.00
N SER A 141 -19.89 2.66 -10.23
CA SER A 141 -20.46 3.11 -11.50
C SER A 141 -19.55 2.83 -12.70
N TYR A 142 -18.23 2.88 -12.48
CA TYR A 142 -17.22 2.65 -13.52
C TYR A 142 -16.86 1.17 -13.70
N SER A 143 -16.53 0.46 -12.60
CA SER A 143 -16.06 -0.94 -12.65
C SER A 143 -17.09 -1.90 -13.24
N LEU A 144 -18.39 -1.61 -13.11
CA LEU A 144 -19.44 -2.44 -13.69
C LEU A 144 -19.54 -2.34 -15.22
N MET A 145 -18.86 -1.37 -15.85
CA MET A 145 -18.92 -1.09 -17.29
C MET A 145 -17.66 -1.49 -18.06
N SER A 146 -16.50 -1.63 -17.39
CA SER A 146 -15.20 -1.82 -18.04
C SER A 146 -14.84 -3.29 -18.30
N GLY A 147 -14.05 -3.54 -19.35
CA GLY A 147 -13.40 -4.82 -19.62
C GLY A 147 -11.88 -4.61 -19.75
N PHE A 148 -11.08 -5.68 -19.68
CA PHE A 148 -9.60 -5.62 -19.55
C PHE A 148 -8.89 -4.81 -20.65
N TRP A 149 -9.42 -4.75 -21.88
CA TRP A 149 -8.87 -3.92 -22.97
C TRP A 149 -9.00 -2.42 -22.67
N GLY A 150 -10.14 -2.01 -22.14
CA GLY A 150 -10.36 -0.63 -21.70
C GLY A 150 -9.39 -0.24 -20.61
N VAL A 151 -9.24 -1.10 -19.60
CA VAL A 151 -8.29 -0.92 -18.48
C VAL A 151 -6.86 -0.74 -18.99
N ALA A 152 -6.36 -1.59 -19.88
CA ALA A 152 -4.98 -1.52 -20.37
C ALA A 152 -4.65 -0.24 -21.15
N ILE A 153 -5.63 0.34 -21.87
CA ILE A 153 -5.46 1.61 -22.61
C ILE A 153 -5.55 2.80 -21.66
N THR A 154 -6.53 2.79 -20.76
CA THR A 154 -6.66 3.85 -19.75
C THR A 154 -5.44 3.90 -18.83
N ASP A 155 -4.90 2.75 -18.42
CA ASP A 155 -3.66 2.63 -17.65
C ASP A 155 -2.49 3.39 -18.31
N LEU A 156 -2.34 3.27 -19.64
CA LEU A 156 -1.27 3.95 -20.37
C LEU A 156 -1.41 5.48 -20.30
N VAL A 157 -2.61 6.00 -20.58
CA VAL A 157 -2.88 7.44 -20.54
C VAL A 157 -2.70 7.98 -19.12
N GLN A 158 -3.23 7.28 -18.13
CA GLN A 158 -3.15 7.64 -16.73
C GLN A 158 -1.70 7.65 -16.22
N PHE A 159 -0.90 6.67 -16.62
CA PHE A 159 0.52 6.61 -16.29
C PHE A 159 1.29 7.84 -16.82
N ILE A 160 1.06 8.22 -18.08
CA ILE A 160 1.71 9.40 -18.68
C ILE A 160 1.29 10.67 -17.93
N LEU A 161 0.01 10.85 -17.67
CA LEU A 161 -0.51 12.02 -16.95
C LEU A 161 0.04 12.09 -15.52
N ALA A 162 0.02 10.98 -14.81
CA ALA A 162 0.49 10.89 -13.44
C ALA A 162 2.00 11.17 -13.32
N MET A 163 2.82 10.61 -14.21
CA MET A 163 4.26 10.86 -14.22
C MET A 163 4.59 12.30 -14.62
N SER A 164 3.85 12.88 -15.57
CA SER A 164 4.02 14.28 -15.96
C SER A 164 3.65 15.22 -14.80
N GLY A 165 2.56 14.93 -14.09
CA GLY A 165 2.14 15.67 -12.91
C GLY A 165 3.13 15.58 -11.75
N ALA A 166 3.60 14.37 -11.44
CA ALA A 166 4.60 14.15 -10.40
C ALA A 166 5.93 14.85 -10.71
N LEU A 167 6.38 14.82 -11.98
CA LEU A 167 7.58 15.52 -12.43
C LEU A 167 7.40 17.04 -12.30
N ALA A 168 6.26 17.58 -12.75
CA ALA A 168 5.97 19.01 -12.65
C ALA A 168 5.97 19.46 -11.19
N LEU A 169 5.30 18.72 -10.30
CA LEU A 169 5.32 19.01 -8.86
C LEU A 169 6.73 18.97 -8.30
N ALA A 170 7.50 17.93 -8.60
CA ALA A 170 8.88 17.79 -8.11
C ALA A 170 9.74 18.99 -8.53
N VAL A 171 9.69 19.38 -9.83
CA VAL A 171 10.49 20.50 -10.34
C VAL A 171 10.03 21.83 -9.74
N ILE A 172 8.74 22.10 -9.68
CA ILE A 172 8.20 23.36 -9.14
C ILE A 172 8.51 23.44 -7.63
N ALA A 173 8.19 22.41 -6.86
CA ALA A 173 8.44 22.40 -5.43
C ALA A 173 9.94 22.58 -5.11
N TRP A 174 10.81 21.91 -5.85
CA TRP A 174 12.26 22.00 -5.66
C TRP A 174 12.79 23.42 -5.94
N ASN A 175 12.29 24.07 -6.98
CA ASN A 175 12.68 25.45 -7.30
C ASN A 175 12.15 26.46 -6.28
N GLU A 176 10.91 26.30 -5.84
CA GLU A 176 10.24 27.23 -4.89
C GLU A 176 10.83 27.15 -3.48
N VAL A 177 11.30 25.97 -3.03
CA VAL A 177 11.95 25.84 -1.71
C VAL A 177 13.41 26.32 -1.70
N GLY A 178 14.00 26.68 -2.85
CA GLY A 178 15.39 27.13 -2.93
C GLY A 178 16.40 26.01 -3.31
N GLY A 179 15.91 24.89 -3.81
CA GLY A 179 16.73 23.80 -4.35
C GLY A 179 17.47 22.98 -3.29
N LEU A 180 18.57 22.36 -3.73
CA LEU A 180 19.34 21.45 -2.88
C LEU A 180 19.94 22.13 -1.66
N GLU A 181 20.39 23.37 -1.78
CA GLU A 181 21.02 24.08 -0.68
C GLU A 181 20.05 24.32 0.47
N ALA A 182 18.83 24.78 0.20
CA ALA A 182 17.81 24.99 1.22
C ALA A 182 17.39 23.68 1.89
N VAL A 183 17.25 22.60 1.12
CA VAL A 183 16.94 21.27 1.66
C VAL A 183 18.06 20.77 2.59
N LEU A 184 19.32 20.92 2.20
CA LEU A 184 20.47 20.52 3.05
C LEU A 184 20.54 21.37 4.33
N GLN A 185 20.34 22.69 4.24
CA GLN A 185 20.28 23.58 5.42
C GLN A 185 19.15 23.17 6.38
N GLN A 186 17.98 22.83 5.85
CA GLN A 186 16.88 22.36 6.68
C GLN A 186 17.21 21.03 7.36
N ILE A 187 17.79 20.08 6.63
CA ILE A 187 18.23 18.78 7.16
C ILE A 187 19.26 18.97 8.29
N ASP A 188 20.23 19.84 8.09
CA ASP A 188 21.24 20.17 9.11
C ASP A 188 20.61 20.83 10.35
N SER A 189 19.56 21.63 10.18
CA SER A 189 18.83 22.27 11.28
C SER A 189 18.07 21.27 12.17
N ILE A 190 17.69 20.11 11.64
CA ILE A 190 17.03 19.01 12.38
C ILE A 190 18.06 18.25 13.25
N GLY A 191 19.36 18.45 13.01
CA GLY A 191 20.45 17.82 13.75
C GLY A 191 20.69 16.37 13.32
N ASP A 192 21.12 15.50 14.25
CA ASP A 192 21.51 14.12 13.96
C ASP A 192 20.42 13.29 13.27
N GLN A 193 19.14 13.56 13.60
CA GLN A 193 18.02 12.91 12.91
C GLN A 193 17.92 13.36 11.45
N GLY A 194 18.19 14.64 11.17
CA GLY A 194 18.18 15.19 9.83
C GLY A 194 19.23 14.55 8.93
N GLN A 195 20.46 14.41 9.39
CA GLN A 195 21.54 13.80 8.61
C GLN A 195 21.21 12.38 8.15
N ARG A 196 20.45 11.61 8.95
CA ARG A 196 20.02 10.25 8.63
C ARG A 196 18.92 10.18 7.55
N ILE A 197 18.25 11.30 7.24
CA ILE A 197 17.18 11.32 6.22
C ILE A 197 17.71 10.97 4.82
N LEU A 198 18.92 11.40 4.49
CA LEU A 198 19.55 11.15 3.19
C LEU A 198 20.21 9.77 3.08
N ASP A 199 20.36 9.06 4.18
CA ASP A 199 21.04 7.77 4.18
C ASP A 199 20.25 6.73 3.40
N PHE A 200 20.96 5.97 2.55
CA PHE A 200 20.38 4.80 1.85
C PHE A 200 20.33 3.57 2.74
N PHE A 201 21.08 3.53 3.82
CA PHE A 201 21.10 2.45 4.80
C PHE A 201 21.11 3.03 6.19
N PRO A 202 20.36 2.46 7.13
CA PRO A 202 20.36 2.93 8.51
C PRO A 202 21.74 2.75 9.14
N SER A 203 22.14 3.72 9.94
CA SER A 203 23.41 3.65 10.69
C SER A 203 23.35 2.54 11.75
N PRO A 204 24.43 1.79 11.98
CA PRO A 204 24.53 0.89 13.11
C PRO A 204 24.55 1.69 14.43
N GLY A 205 24.08 1.04 15.50
CA GLY A 205 24.21 1.60 16.84
C GLY A 205 25.67 1.57 17.33
N ASP A 206 25.93 2.35 18.40
CA ASP A 206 27.20 2.24 19.11
C ASP A 206 27.29 0.87 19.80
N PRO A 207 28.25 0.00 19.43
CA PRO A 207 28.36 -1.33 20.01
C PRO A 207 28.54 -1.32 21.54
N LEU A 208 29.02 -0.22 22.11
CA LEU A 208 29.32 -0.09 23.53
C LEU A 208 28.12 0.45 24.34
N GLN A 209 27.20 1.19 23.72
CA GLN A 209 26.07 1.82 24.40
C GLN A 209 24.72 1.17 24.07
N GLU A 210 24.45 0.96 22.77
CA GLU A 210 23.13 0.55 22.28
C GLU A 210 23.16 -0.82 21.58
N GLY A 211 24.37 -1.36 21.33
CA GLY A 211 24.57 -2.52 20.48
C GLY A 211 24.56 -2.19 18.99
N PHE A 212 25.18 -3.05 18.19
CA PHE A 212 25.34 -2.85 16.74
C PHE A 212 24.00 -2.81 15.98
N TRP A 213 23.04 -3.65 16.40
CA TRP A 213 21.74 -3.82 15.74
C TRP A 213 20.70 -2.84 16.27
N THR A 214 20.53 -1.72 15.59
CA THR A 214 19.36 -0.86 15.79
C THR A 214 18.12 -1.46 15.12
N VAL A 215 16.91 -1.09 15.56
CA VAL A 215 15.66 -1.54 14.93
C VAL A 215 15.60 -1.20 13.42
N PRO A 216 15.94 0.03 12.99
CA PRO A 216 16.02 0.35 11.56
C PRO A 216 17.01 -0.52 10.78
N LEU A 217 18.20 -0.77 11.33
CA LEU A 217 19.21 -1.60 10.66
C LEU A 217 18.76 -3.06 10.53
N ALA A 218 18.16 -3.61 11.58
CA ALA A 218 17.60 -4.97 11.57
C ALA A 218 16.45 -5.08 10.55
N ALA A 219 15.55 -4.09 10.50
CA ALA A 219 14.49 -4.04 9.50
C ALA A 219 15.04 -3.98 8.07
N CYS A 220 16.03 -3.13 7.82
CA CYS A 220 16.68 -3.04 6.51
C CYS A 220 17.35 -4.36 6.11
N ALA A 221 18.00 -5.04 7.05
CA ALA A 221 18.58 -6.37 6.82
C ALA A 221 17.51 -7.41 6.45
N VAL A 222 16.34 -7.37 7.08
CA VAL A 222 15.19 -8.23 6.71
C VAL A 222 14.66 -7.87 5.33
N TYR A 223 14.53 -6.58 4.99
CA TYR A 223 14.08 -6.17 3.65
C TYR A 223 14.99 -6.71 2.56
N LEU A 224 16.30 -6.56 2.73
CA LEU A 224 17.29 -6.99 1.75
C LEU A 224 17.55 -8.51 1.77
N GLY A 225 17.49 -9.13 2.92
CA GLY A 225 17.83 -10.54 3.11
C GLY A 225 16.65 -11.49 2.97
N VAL A 226 15.42 -11.06 3.29
CA VAL A 226 14.26 -11.94 3.43
C VAL A 226 13.06 -11.48 2.61
N SER A 227 12.60 -10.24 2.74
CA SER A 227 11.28 -9.80 2.27
C SER A 227 11.05 -10.02 0.78
N TRP A 228 12.06 -9.86 -0.07
CA TRP A 228 11.91 -10.00 -1.51
C TRP A 228 11.61 -11.44 -1.97
N TRP A 229 12.14 -12.46 -1.27
CA TRP A 229 11.87 -13.86 -1.61
C TRP A 229 10.78 -14.49 -0.75
N ALA A 230 10.51 -13.93 0.42
CA ALA A 230 9.42 -14.36 1.29
C ALA A 230 8.04 -13.94 0.73
N SER A 231 7.99 -12.90 -0.11
CA SER A 231 6.76 -12.33 -0.66
C SER A 231 6.01 -13.29 -1.58
N TYR A 232 4.68 -13.24 -1.51
CA TYR A 232 3.77 -13.94 -2.42
C TYR A 232 3.94 -13.54 -3.91
N GLY A 233 4.57 -12.41 -4.18
CA GLY A 233 4.84 -11.91 -5.53
C GLY A 233 6.14 -12.40 -6.16
N VAL A 234 6.90 -13.24 -5.49
CA VAL A 234 8.26 -13.65 -5.91
C VAL A 234 8.30 -14.34 -7.27
N ASP A 235 7.26 -15.08 -7.66
CA ASP A 235 7.13 -15.71 -8.98
C ASP A 235 6.23 -14.93 -9.95
N GLY A 236 5.87 -13.68 -9.59
CA GLY A 236 5.07 -12.75 -10.37
C GLY A 236 3.87 -12.18 -9.63
N GLY A 237 3.24 -12.95 -8.78
CA GLY A 237 2.00 -12.55 -8.10
C GLY A 237 0.80 -12.42 -9.04
N PRO A 238 -0.44 -12.32 -8.51
CA PRO A 238 -1.65 -12.41 -9.31
C PRO A 238 -1.77 -11.35 -10.41
N VAL A 239 -1.46 -10.11 -10.11
CA VAL A 239 -1.57 -8.97 -11.05
C VAL A 239 -0.59 -9.10 -12.21
N VAL A 240 0.68 -9.40 -11.91
CA VAL A 240 1.74 -9.53 -12.93
C VAL A 240 1.49 -10.78 -13.77
N VAL A 241 1.09 -11.90 -13.17
CA VAL A 241 0.75 -13.16 -13.87
C VAL A 241 -0.39 -12.95 -14.85
N GLN A 242 -1.46 -12.23 -14.48
CA GLN A 242 -2.56 -11.91 -15.38
C GLN A 242 -2.08 -11.15 -16.63
N ARG A 243 -1.21 -10.15 -16.46
CA ARG A 243 -0.66 -9.37 -17.59
C ARG A 243 0.30 -10.19 -18.44
N ILE A 244 1.13 -11.05 -17.82
CA ILE A 244 1.96 -12.01 -18.57
C ILE A 244 1.08 -12.93 -19.42
N ALA A 245 0.00 -13.46 -18.85
CA ALA A 245 -0.95 -14.32 -19.57
C ALA A 245 -1.62 -13.60 -20.76
N ALA A 246 -1.86 -12.29 -20.65
CA ALA A 246 -2.44 -11.46 -21.72
C ALA A 246 -1.43 -11.08 -22.82
N SER A 247 -0.12 -11.30 -22.61
CA SER A 247 0.92 -10.96 -23.59
C SER A 247 0.84 -11.84 -24.86
N ARG A 248 1.26 -11.29 -26.00
CA ARG A 248 1.21 -12.01 -27.29
C ARG A 248 2.20 -13.17 -27.41
N SER A 249 3.28 -13.17 -26.61
CA SER A 249 4.26 -14.26 -26.58
C SER A 249 5.03 -14.28 -25.26
N PRO A 250 5.74 -15.39 -24.91
CA PRO A 250 6.59 -15.45 -23.73
C PRO A 250 7.67 -14.36 -23.67
N ALA A 251 8.28 -14.02 -24.82
CA ALA A 251 9.27 -12.93 -24.89
C ALA A 251 8.65 -11.58 -24.54
N HIS A 252 7.44 -11.29 -25.06
CA HIS A 252 6.70 -10.09 -24.72
C HIS A 252 6.30 -10.03 -23.24
N GLY A 253 5.98 -11.15 -22.64
CA GLY A 253 5.76 -11.26 -21.20
C GLY A 253 7.01 -10.89 -20.40
N SER A 254 8.16 -11.51 -20.73
CA SER A 254 9.43 -11.24 -20.02
C SER A 254 9.90 -9.79 -20.16
N VAL A 255 9.89 -9.23 -21.38
CA VAL A 255 10.29 -7.83 -21.61
C VAL A 255 9.30 -6.86 -20.96
N GLY A 256 8.01 -7.22 -20.91
CA GLY A 256 7.01 -6.42 -20.18
C GLY A 256 7.31 -6.35 -18.68
N VAL A 257 7.65 -7.47 -18.05
CA VAL A 257 8.04 -7.50 -16.61
C VAL A 257 9.35 -6.75 -16.39
N LEU A 258 10.31 -6.82 -17.32
CA LEU A 258 11.56 -6.05 -17.23
C LEU A 258 11.27 -4.55 -17.25
N TRP A 259 10.47 -4.09 -18.21
CA TRP A 259 10.05 -2.69 -18.28
C TRP A 259 9.32 -2.24 -17.00
N TYR A 260 8.39 -3.08 -16.52
CA TYR A 260 7.74 -2.86 -15.23
C TYR A 260 8.74 -2.68 -14.11
N SER A 261 9.71 -3.58 -13.96
CA SER A 261 10.68 -3.52 -12.88
C SER A 261 11.54 -2.26 -12.93
N ILE A 262 12.00 -1.85 -14.12
CA ILE A 262 12.79 -0.61 -14.30
C ILE A 262 11.93 0.61 -13.95
N ALA A 263 10.75 0.74 -14.53
CA ALA A 263 9.90 1.90 -14.34
C ALA A 263 9.40 2.01 -12.89
N ASN A 264 9.04 0.86 -12.28
CA ASN A 264 8.47 0.80 -10.94
C ASN A 264 9.47 1.06 -9.82
N TYR A 265 10.67 0.50 -9.91
CA TYR A 265 11.65 0.54 -8.81
C TYR A 265 12.79 1.53 -9.04
N ALA A 266 13.16 1.81 -10.30
CA ALA A 266 14.30 2.65 -10.60
C ALA A 266 13.97 4.07 -11.07
N LEU A 267 12.85 4.28 -11.78
CA LEU A 267 12.57 5.60 -12.36
C LEU A 267 11.61 6.44 -11.52
N ARG A 268 10.42 5.93 -11.25
CA ARG A 268 9.34 6.75 -10.68
C ARG A 268 9.51 7.14 -9.19
N PRO A 269 10.15 6.34 -8.30
CA PRO A 269 10.23 6.69 -6.88
C PRO A 269 10.89 8.02 -6.59
N TRP A 270 11.87 8.39 -7.41
CA TRP A 270 12.66 9.59 -7.21
C TRP A 270 11.86 10.89 -7.32
N LEU A 271 10.79 10.90 -8.11
CA LEU A 271 9.90 12.06 -8.21
C LEU A 271 9.23 12.34 -6.86
N TRP A 272 8.79 11.30 -6.17
CA TRP A 272 8.14 11.41 -4.87
C TRP A 272 9.12 11.64 -3.74
N VAL A 273 10.30 11.03 -3.80
CA VAL A 273 11.41 11.30 -2.86
C VAL A 273 11.82 12.78 -2.97
N ALA A 274 11.92 13.35 -4.17
CA ALA A 274 12.25 14.76 -4.35
C ALA A 274 11.19 15.68 -3.71
N VAL A 275 9.90 15.39 -3.91
CA VAL A 275 8.81 16.16 -3.27
C VAL A 275 8.86 15.99 -1.74
N ALA A 276 9.13 14.79 -1.24
CA ALA A 276 9.26 14.52 0.18
C ALA A 276 10.37 15.35 0.82
N LEU A 277 11.56 15.37 0.21
CA LEU A 277 12.70 16.16 0.68
C LEU A 277 12.39 17.66 0.63
N ALA A 278 11.80 18.16 -0.47
CA ALA A 278 11.37 19.55 -0.57
C ALA A 278 10.34 19.92 0.51
N SER A 279 9.45 18.98 0.87
CA SER A 279 8.43 19.21 1.89
C SER A 279 8.99 19.43 3.28
N LEU A 280 10.20 18.94 3.59
CA LEU A 280 10.84 19.16 4.89
C LEU A 280 11.11 20.65 5.17
N VAL A 281 11.31 21.45 4.12
CA VAL A 281 11.60 22.90 4.24
C VAL A 281 10.36 23.70 4.65
N VAL A 282 9.17 23.28 4.19
CA VAL A 282 7.96 24.13 4.27
C VAL A 282 6.80 23.50 5.03
N VAL A 283 6.87 22.22 5.29
CA VAL A 283 5.81 21.46 5.98
C VAL A 283 6.44 20.80 7.21
N PRO A 284 6.50 21.47 8.37
CA PRO A 284 7.17 20.95 9.56
C PRO A 284 6.47 19.70 10.09
N HIS A 285 7.26 18.79 10.69
CA HIS A 285 6.70 17.74 11.53
C HIS A 285 6.39 18.33 12.90
N VAL A 286 5.13 18.19 13.34
CA VAL A 286 4.67 18.75 14.62
C VAL A 286 4.03 17.64 15.43
N GLU A 287 4.53 17.44 16.63
CA GLU A 287 3.94 16.59 17.66
C GLU A 287 3.41 17.48 18.78
N ILE A 288 2.19 17.20 19.21
CA ILE A 288 1.52 17.93 20.27
C ILE A 288 1.37 16.96 21.45
N SER A 289 2.07 17.29 22.54
CA SER A 289 2.03 16.51 23.77
C SER A 289 0.87 16.93 24.68
N SER A 290 0.47 16.04 25.57
CA SER A 290 -0.57 16.35 26.57
C SER A 290 -0.13 17.49 27.47
N PRO A 291 -1.02 18.45 27.79
CA PRO A 291 -0.71 19.55 28.68
C PRO A 291 -0.55 19.09 30.14
N ALA A 292 -1.10 17.93 30.50
CA ALA A 292 -1.09 17.43 31.86
C ALA A 292 -1.17 15.91 31.94
N SER A 293 -0.85 15.35 33.12
CA SER A 293 -1.17 13.95 33.44
C SER A 293 -2.63 13.81 33.81
N GLY A 294 -3.32 12.84 33.21
CA GLY A 294 -4.75 12.61 33.45
C GLY A 294 -5.36 11.60 32.48
N THR A 295 -6.66 11.71 32.29
CA THR A 295 -7.42 10.90 31.38
C THR A 295 -8.10 11.78 30.32
N ILE A 296 -8.07 11.39 29.07
CA ILE A 296 -8.79 12.10 28.00
C ILE A 296 -10.28 12.02 28.27
N GLN A 297 -10.89 13.15 28.57
CA GLN A 297 -12.33 13.23 28.91
C GLN A 297 -13.19 13.39 27.64
N GLN A 298 -12.75 14.27 26.73
CA GLN A 298 -13.52 14.60 25.54
C GLN A 298 -12.61 15.00 24.38
N ILE A 299 -13.01 14.61 23.20
CA ILE A 299 -12.43 15.05 21.92
C ILE A 299 -13.58 15.65 21.11
N GLY A 300 -13.52 16.94 20.80
CA GLY A 300 -14.61 17.67 20.12
C GLY A 300 -14.10 18.69 19.11
N ALA A 301 -15.01 19.25 18.33
CA ALA A 301 -14.71 20.38 17.46
C ALA A 301 -14.54 21.66 18.31
N ASN A 302 -13.61 22.53 17.87
CA ASN A 302 -13.46 23.85 18.48
C ASN A 302 -14.70 24.72 18.20
N GLU A 303 -15.16 25.49 19.18
CA GLU A 303 -16.32 26.39 19.06
C GLU A 303 -16.18 27.40 17.90
N ASN A 304 -14.97 27.75 17.54
CA ASN A 304 -14.66 28.65 16.42
C ASN A 304 -14.71 27.98 15.03
N GLY A 305 -15.06 26.69 14.94
CA GLY A 305 -15.13 25.93 13.70
C GLY A 305 -13.77 25.62 13.06
N SER A 306 -12.66 26.06 13.63
CA SER A 306 -11.31 25.80 13.14
C SER A 306 -10.54 24.94 14.14
N GLY A 307 -10.46 23.61 13.89
CA GLY A 307 -9.67 22.70 14.70
C GLY A 307 -10.47 21.85 15.67
N GLN A 308 -9.75 21.07 16.47
CA GLN A 308 -10.29 20.16 17.47
C GLN A 308 -9.82 20.58 18.87
N ILE A 309 -10.59 20.24 19.90
CA ILE A 309 -10.23 20.46 21.29
C ILE A 309 -10.13 19.10 21.97
N ILE A 310 -9.02 18.88 22.66
CA ILE A 310 -8.82 17.73 23.54
C ILE A 310 -8.87 18.22 24.98
N THR A 311 -9.76 17.64 25.78
CA THR A 311 -9.90 17.93 27.20
C THR A 311 -9.32 16.79 28.03
N VAL A 312 -8.35 17.11 28.87
CA VAL A 312 -7.70 16.19 29.82
C VAL A 312 -8.24 16.44 31.21
N MET A 313 -8.76 15.41 31.86
CA MET A 313 -9.19 15.45 33.26
C MET A 313 -8.01 15.00 34.14
N LYS A 314 -7.53 15.88 34.99
CA LYS A 314 -6.47 15.61 35.98
C LYS A 314 -6.97 14.76 37.12
N SER A 315 -6.05 14.17 37.88
CA SER A 315 -6.36 13.37 39.09
C SER A 315 -7.05 14.15 40.22
N ASP A 316 -6.92 15.48 40.22
CA ASP A 316 -7.58 16.40 41.16
C ASP A 316 -8.99 16.81 40.72
N GLY A 317 -9.49 16.29 39.61
CA GLY A 317 -10.81 16.60 39.04
C GLY A 317 -10.86 17.90 38.23
N GLN A 318 -9.74 18.62 38.08
CA GLN A 318 -9.66 19.77 37.18
C GLN A 318 -9.53 19.31 35.73
N THR A 319 -10.07 20.09 34.82
CA THR A 319 -9.96 19.85 33.38
C THR A 319 -9.05 20.87 32.73
N GLU A 320 -8.20 20.41 31.81
CA GLU A 320 -7.37 21.25 30.97
C GLU A 320 -7.65 20.94 29.49
N SER A 321 -7.99 21.99 28.75
CA SER A 321 -8.34 21.85 27.34
C SER A 321 -7.25 22.44 26.45
N LEU A 322 -6.86 21.70 25.42
CA LEU A 322 -5.90 22.11 24.41
C LEU A 322 -6.55 22.16 23.04
N ALA A 323 -6.48 23.33 22.41
CA ALA A 323 -6.91 23.47 21.01
C ALA A 323 -5.84 22.91 20.06
N ILE A 324 -6.26 22.05 19.15
CA ILE A 324 -5.42 21.48 18.11
C ILE A 324 -5.74 22.24 16.83
N GLU A 325 -4.81 23.08 16.39
CA GLU A 325 -4.96 23.89 15.20
C GLU A 325 -3.99 23.43 14.10
N SER A 326 -4.28 23.81 12.85
CA SER A 326 -3.38 23.52 11.73
C SER A 326 -2.05 24.25 11.92
N PRO A 327 -0.91 23.55 11.94
CA PRO A 327 0.39 24.21 12.02
C PRO A 327 0.71 25.04 10.77
N GLU A 328 1.60 26.00 10.92
CA GLU A 328 2.10 26.76 9.79
C GLU A 328 2.70 25.83 8.73
N GLY A 329 2.43 26.12 7.47
CA GLY A 329 2.89 25.29 6.33
C GLY A 329 1.94 24.17 5.93
N TRP A 330 0.97 23.80 6.78
CA TRP A 330 0.05 22.69 6.51
C TRP A 330 -1.23 23.04 5.75
N ALA A 331 -1.32 24.28 5.22
CA ALA A 331 -2.44 24.73 4.36
C ALA A 331 -3.84 24.50 4.97
N GLY A 332 -3.98 24.63 6.28
CA GLY A 332 -5.24 24.39 7.01
C GLY A 332 -5.47 22.93 7.45
N VAL A 333 -4.63 22.00 7.04
CA VAL A 333 -4.77 20.58 7.41
C VAL A 333 -4.50 20.38 8.91
N GLN A 334 -5.45 19.78 9.59
CA GLN A 334 -5.36 19.54 11.04
C GLN A 334 -4.45 18.34 11.37
N PRO A 335 -3.72 18.39 12.51
CA PRO A 335 -3.03 17.23 13.05
C PRO A 335 -4.00 16.07 13.33
N SER A 336 -3.53 14.87 13.10
CA SER A 336 -4.31 13.66 13.42
C SER A 336 -4.24 13.36 14.91
N ILE A 337 -5.40 13.14 15.55
CA ILE A 337 -5.48 12.76 16.97
C ILE A 337 -4.97 11.33 17.14
N ARG A 338 -4.12 11.10 18.13
CA ARG A 338 -3.46 9.82 18.44
C ARG A 338 -4.04 9.10 19.64
N VAL A 339 -4.95 9.74 20.37
CA VAL A 339 -5.57 9.25 21.61
C VAL A 339 -7.07 9.10 21.43
N LYS A 340 -7.68 8.36 22.34
CA LYS A 340 -9.14 8.17 22.42
C LYS A 340 -9.65 8.67 23.76
N GLU A 341 -10.95 8.94 23.85
CA GLU A 341 -11.61 9.21 25.13
C GLU A 341 -11.44 8.01 26.06
N GLY A 342 -11.03 8.28 27.29
CA GLY A 342 -10.70 7.29 28.31
C GLY A 342 -9.21 6.90 28.37
N ASP A 343 -8.36 7.31 27.42
CA ASP A 343 -6.93 7.01 27.46
C ASP A 343 -6.24 7.81 28.58
N ALA A 344 -5.36 7.13 29.31
CA ALA A 344 -4.48 7.78 30.31
C ALA A 344 -3.28 8.41 29.59
N VAL A 345 -3.00 9.66 29.91
CA VAL A 345 -1.92 10.46 29.31
C VAL A 345 -1.01 11.11 30.37
N THR A 346 0.22 11.34 29.98
CA THR A 346 1.22 12.12 30.72
C THR A 346 1.71 13.28 29.86
N PRO A 347 2.42 14.28 30.39
CA PRO A 347 2.96 15.38 29.59
C PRO A 347 3.86 14.94 28.43
N ASP A 348 4.45 13.74 28.50
CA ASP A 348 5.27 13.16 27.44
C ASP A 348 4.43 12.39 26.40
N SER A 349 3.13 12.19 26.64
CA SER A 349 2.24 11.47 25.72
C SER A 349 1.87 12.36 24.54
N VAL A 350 2.23 11.97 23.33
CA VAL A 350 1.81 12.65 22.09
C VAL A 350 0.33 12.40 21.87
N ILE A 351 -0.49 13.45 21.96
CA ILE A 351 -1.95 13.40 21.80
C ILE A 351 -2.42 13.71 20.38
N ALA A 352 -1.63 14.48 19.63
CA ALA A 352 -1.87 14.74 18.22
C ALA A 352 -0.55 14.92 17.48
N SER A 353 -0.52 14.58 16.20
CA SER A 353 0.65 14.80 15.33
C SER A 353 0.23 15.04 13.89
N THR A 354 1.09 15.76 13.16
CA THR A 354 0.90 15.92 11.70
C THR A 354 1.07 14.59 11.00
N ASP A 355 0.25 14.36 9.96
CA ASP A 355 0.28 13.13 9.17
C ASP A 355 1.20 13.33 7.95
N SER A 356 2.41 12.79 8.02
CA SER A 356 3.41 12.90 6.96
C SER A 356 2.95 12.37 5.59
N GLU A 357 2.00 11.43 5.55
CA GLU A 357 1.43 10.93 4.29
C GLU A 357 0.60 12.00 3.57
N LYS A 358 0.04 12.99 4.28
CA LYS A 358 -0.68 14.13 3.68
C LYS A 358 0.25 15.18 3.08
N ALA A 359 1.53 15.22 3.46
CA ALA A 359 2.48 16.26 3.05
C ALA A 359 2.61 16.38 1.52
N TYR A 360 2.52 15.25 0.77
CA TYR A 360 2.53 15.30 -0.70
C TYR A 360 1.38 16.14 -1.26
N VAL A 361 0.18 15.96 -0.73
CA VAL A 361 -1.02 16.70 -1.18
C VAL A 361 -0.94 18.16 -0.75
N VAL A 362 -0.41 18.45 0.44
CA VAL A 362 -0.13 19.82 0.91
C VAL A 362 0.82 20.54 -0.06
N MET A 363 1.90 19.87 -0.50
CA MET A 363 2.82 20.41 -1.49
C MET A 363 2.13 20.69 -2.85
N MET A 364 1.20 19.83 -3.28
CA MET A 364 0.40 20.06 -4.49
C MET A 364 -0.43 21.34 -4.36
N VAL A 365 -1.17 21.49 -3.26
CA VAL A 365 -2.03 22.66 -3.02
C VAL A 365 -1.21 23.95 -2.94
N ARG A 366 -0.04 23.88 -2.31
CA ARG A 366 0.81 25.06 -2.08
C ARG A 366 1.50 25.58 -3.35
N TYR A 367 1.99 24.68 -4.21
CA TYR A 367 2.90 25.05 -5.28
C TYR A 367 2.34 24.92 -6.69
N LEU A 368 1.31 24.11 -6.89
CA LEU A 368 0.76 23.96 -8.23
C LEU A 368 -0.24 25.08 -8.56
N PRO A 369 -0.12 25.76 -9.72
CA PRO A 369 -1.15 26.66 -10.20
C PRO A 369 -2.45 25.87 -10.47
N ALA A 370 -3.60 26.53 -10.35
CA ALA A 370 -4.93 25.90 -10.36
C ALA A 370 -5.17 24.90 -11.51
N GLY A 371 -4.76 25.25 -12.74
CA GLY A 371 -4.91 24.33 -13.88
C GLY A 371 -4.07 23.06 -13.77
N LEU A 372 -2.82 23.18 -13.31
CA LEU A 372 -1.93 22.03 -13.12
C LEU A 372 -2.34 21.22 -11.90
N LEU A 373 -2.77 21.86 -10.81
CA LEU A 373 -3.33 21.20 -9.65
C LEU A 373 -4.52 20.31 -10.06
N GLY A 374 -5.47 20.87 -10.81
CA GLY A 374 -6.61 20.11 -11.32
C GLY A 374 -6.19 18.90 -12.17
N LEU A 375 -5.18 19.06 -13.03
CA LEU A 375 -4.66 17.97 -13.86
C LEU A 375 -4.02 16.87 -13.00
N VAL A 376 -3.22 17.23 -12.00
CA VAL A 376 -2.56 16.26 -11.10
C VAL A 376 -3.59 15.55 -10.24
N VAL A 377 -4.58 16.26 -9.69
CA VAL A 377 -5.69 15.66 -8.94
C VAL A 377 -6.47 14.69 -9.81
N ALA A 378 -6.81 15.07 -11.03
CA ALA A 378 -7.50 14.19 -11.99
C ALA A 378 -6.65 12.95 -12.32
N SER A 379 -5.33 13.08 -12.43
CA SER A 379 -4.42 11.95 -12.66
C SER A 379 -4.34 11.00 -11.47
N LEU A 380 -4.32 11.52 -10.25
CA LEU A 380 -4.36 10.70 -9.02
C LEU A 380 -5.70 9.98 -8.88
N LEU A 381 -6.80 10.64 -9.17
CA LEU A 381 -8.14 10.03 -9.17
C LEU A 381 -8.24 8.93 -10.25
N ALA A 382 -7.68 9.17 -11.43
CA ALA A 382 -7.63 8.18 -12.49
C ALA A 382 -6.78 6.96 -12.09
N ALA A 383 -5.62 7.16 -11.47
CA ALA A 383 -4.77 6.09 -10.93
C ALA A 383 -5.48 5.31 -9.81
N PHE A 384 -6.19 5.99 -8.93
CA PHE A 384 -7.06 5.41 -7.92
C PHE A 384 -8.11 4.49 -8.56
N MET A 385 -8.85 4.99 -9.54
CA MET A 385 -9.91 4.24 -10.23
C MET A 385 -9.36 3.00 -10.94
N SER A 386 -8.23 3.10 -11.63
CA SER A 386 -7.57 1.97 -12.31
C SER A 386 -7.18 0.86 -11.34
N THR A 387 -6.61 1.22 -10.19
CA THR A 387 -6.20 0.23 -9.18
C THR A 387 -7.41 -0.45 -8.55
N ILE A 388 -8.43 0.32 -8.16
CA ILE A 388 -9.67 -0.25 -7.62
C ILE A 388 -10.31 -1.21 -8.62
N ASP A 389 -10.47 -0.80 -9.88
CA ASP A 389 -11.05 -1.65 -10.93
C ASP A 389 -10.27 -2.95 -11.13
N THR A 390 -8.94 -2.85 -11.16
CA THR A 390 -8.09 -4.03 -11.28
C THR A 390 -8.28 -5.01 -10.12
N HIS A 391 -8.22 -4.53 -8.88
CA HIS A 391 -8.31 -5.41 -7.71
C HIS A 391 -9.71 -5.96 -7.48
N VAL A 392 -10.75 -5.18 -7.73
CA VAL A 392 -12.14 -5.63 -7.69
C VAL A 392 -12.40 -6.69 -8.77
N ASN A 393 -11.97 -6.46 -10.01
CA ASN A 393 -12.10 -7.42 -11.11
C ASN A 393 -11.31 -8.70 -10.88
N LEU A 394 -10.07 -8.57 -10.37
CA LEU A 394 -9.21 -9.71 -10.05
C LEU A 394 -9.86 -10.56 -8.95
N ALA A 395 -10.30 -9.97 -7.88
CA ALA A 395 -10.95 -10.64 -6.77
C ALA A 395 -12.26 -11.34 -7.20
N ALA A 396 -13.09 -10.63 -7.98
CA ALA A 396 -14.31 -11.21 -8.55
C ALA A 396 -14.01 -12.38 -9.51
N SER A 397 -12.92 -12.29 -10.28
CA SER A 397 -12.45 -13.37 -11.17
C SER A 397 -12.06 -14.62 -10.38
N TYR A 398 -11.32 -14.48 -9.28
CA TYR A 398 -11.01 -15.59 -8.38
C TYR A 398 -12.27 -16.21 -7.78
N TYR A 399 -13.21 -15.39 -7.30
CA TYR A 399 -14.48 -15.90 -6.78
C TYR A 399 -15.26 -16.68 -7.84
N VAL A 400 -15.46 -16.10 -9.02
CA VAL A 400 -16.29 -16.70 -10.07
C VAL A 400 -15.63 -17.95 -10.65
N ASN A 401 -14.34 -17.89 -11.01
CA ASN A 401 -13.69 -19.00 -11.73
C ASN A 401 -13.23 -20.11 -10.80
N ASP A 402 -12.70 -19.75 -9.62
CA ASP A 402 -12.02 -20.71 -8.75
C ASP A 402 -12.89 -21.19 -7.59
N ILE A 403 -14.02 -20.52 -7.29
CA ILE A 403 -15.00 -20.95 -6.28
C ILE A 403 -16.33 -21.28 -6.94
N HIS A 404 -17.03 -20.28 -7.49
CA HIS A 404 -18.41 -20.46 -7.93
C HIS A 404 -18.56 -21.46 -9.07
N ARG A 405 -17.85 -21.23 -10.19
CA ARG A 405 -17.89 -22.09 -11.36
C ARG A 405 -17.31 -23.47 -11.08
N ARG A 406 -16.28 -23.56 -10.24
CA ARG A 406 -15.60 -24.83 -9.99
C ARG A 406 -16.34 -25.73 -9.02
N PHE A 407 -16.97 -25.17 -7.98
CA PHE A 407 -17.50 -25.94 -6.85
C PHE A 407 -19.02 -25.77 -6.62
N ILE A 408 -19.62 -24.67 -7.07
CA ILE A 408 -21.03 -24.36 -6.78
C ILE A 408 -21.92 -24.65 -8.00
N SER A 409 -21.60 -24.05 -9.13
CA SER A 409 -22.42 -24.18 -10.35
C SER A 409 -21.54 -24.18 -11.61
N PRO A 410 -21.05 -25.38 -12.04
CA PRO A 410 -20.12 -25.51 -13.17
C PRO A 410 -20.71 -25.16 -14.54
N ASP A 411 -22.01 -25.39 -14.74
CA ASP A 411 -22.67 -25.40 -16.05
C ASP A 411 -23.72 -24.29 -16.20
N GLU A 412 -23.45 -23.10 -15.67
CA GLU A 412 -24.35 -21.96 -15.82
C GLU A 412 -24.12 -21.21 -17.14
N GLU A 413 -25.16 -20.49 -17.59
CA GLU A 413 -25.06 -19.60 -18.73
C GLU A 413 -23.99 -18.51 -18.50
N PRO A 414 -23.21 -18.16 -19.53
CA PRO A 414 -22.15 -17.14 -19.40
C PRO A 414 -22.60 -15.80 -18.82
N GLY A 415 -23.85 -15.40 -19.09
CA GLY A 415 -24.46 -14.17 -18.56
C GLY A 415 -24.63 -14.16 -17.04
N LYS A 416 -24.92 -15.31 -16.44
CA LYS A 416 -25.07 -15.45 -15.00
C LYS A 416 -23.73 -15.26 -14.28
N TYR A 417 -22.63 -15.83 -14.82
CA TYR A 417 -21.30 -15.61 -14.24
C TYR A 417 -20.90 -14.13 -14.22
N VAL A 418 -21.28 -13.36 -15.26
CA VAL A 418 -21.04 -11.90 -15.26
C VAL A 418 -21.86 -11.21 -14.17
N THR A 419 -23.11 -11.62 -13.96
CA THR A 419 -23.94 -11.06 -12.89
C THR A 419 -23.38 -11.38 -11.51
N ILE A 420 -22.92 -12.61 -11.29
CA ILE A 420 -22.28 -13.05 -10.05
C ILE A 420 -20.97 -12.27 -9.82
N ALA A 421 -20.18 -12.06 -10.87
CA ALA A 421 -18.96 -11.25 -10.79
C ALA A 421 -19.28 -9.82 -10.33
N ARG A 422 -20.32 -9.19 -10.87
CA ARG A 422 -20.75 -7.84 -10.48
C ARG A 422 -21.20 -7.78 -9.00
N ILE A 423 -21.95 -8.76 -8.55
CA ILE A 423 -22.38 -8.86 -7.15
C ILE A 423 -21.17 -9.03 -6.23
N ALA A 424 -20.25 -9.95 -6.56
CA ALA A 424 -19.02 -10.15 -5.82
C ALA A 424 -18.17 -8.87 -5.75
N SER A 425 -18.07 -8.13 -6.86
CA SER A 425 -17.35 -6.85 -6.94
C SER A 425 -17.88 -5.82 -5.94
N VAL A 426 -19.20 -5.72 -5.78
CA VAL A 426 -19.83 -4.83 -4.79
C VAL A 426 -19.43 -5.23 -3.37
N PHE A 427 -19.56 -6.50 -3.02
CA PHE A 427 -19.20 -6.99 -1.68
C PHE A 427 -17.73 -6.76 -1.36
N ILE A 428 -16.83 -7.08 -2.28
CA ILE A 428 -15.37 -6.93 -2.12
C ILE A 428 -15.01 -5.45 -1.91
N LEU A 429 -15.59 -4.54 -2.69
CA LEU A 429 -15.34 -3.11 -2.52
C LEU A 429 -15.87 -2.59 -1.18
N LEU A 430 -17.05 -3.01 -0.75
CA LEU A 430 -17.61 -2.64 0.55
C LEU A 430 -16.77 -3.17 1.71
N GLU A 431 -16.22 -4.38 1.59
CA GLU A 431 -15.28 -4.94 2.57
C GLU A 431 -14.01 -4.07 2.67
N GLY A 432 -13.41 -3.68 1.54
CA GLY A 432 -12.28 -2.76 1.50
C GLY A 432 -12.61 -1.40 2.13
N ALA A 433 -13.80 -0.85 1.88
CA ALA A 433 -14.26 0.41 2.46
C ALA A 433 -14.47 0.30 3.99
N LEU A 434 -15.00 -0.81 4.46
CA LEU A 434 -15.16 -1.08 5.90
C LEU A 434 -13.79 -1.13 6.59
N LEU A 435 -12.82 -1.82 6.02
CA LEU A 435 -11.45 -1.84 6.54
C LEU A 435 -10.84 -0.42 6.52
N ALA A 436 -11.05 0.36 5.46
CA ALA A 436 -10.56 1.72 5.35
C ALA A 436 -11.18 2.64 6.41
N SER A 437 -12.43 2.42 6.80
CA SER A 437 -13.12 3.23 7.81
C SER A 437 -12.44 3.18 9.18
N ILE A 438 -11.85 2.05 9.54
CA ILE A 438 -11.17 1.82 10.83
C ILE A 438 -9.66 2.03 10.78
N SER A 439 -9.07 2.22 9.59
CA SER A 439 -7.62 2.37 9.40
C SER A 439 -7.23 3.85 9.32
N SER A 440 -6.00 4.20 9.70
CA SER A 440 -5.50 5.59 9.70
C SER A 440 -4.19 5.78 8.91
N SER A 441 -3.36 4.75 8.78
CA SER A 441 -2.04 4.80 8.13
C SER A 441 -1.97 3.84 6.95
N ILE A 442 -1.56 4.35 5.79
CA ILE A 442 -1.31 3.55 4.57
C ILE A 442 -0.07 2.68 4.78
N SER A 443 0.97 3.25 5.41
CA SER A 443 2.23 2.56 5.71
C SER A 443 2.02 1.34 6.61
N ASP A 444 1.17 1.44 7.64
CA ASP A 444 0.87 0.32 8.54
C ASP A 444 0.10 -0.80 7.82
N LEU A 445 -0.86 -0.45 6.98
CA LEU A 445 -1.60 -1.41 6.17
C LEU A 445 -0.67 -2.16 5.20
N PHE A 446 0.24 -1.43 4.55
CA PHE A 446 1.22 -2.03 3.65
C PHE A 446 2.18 -2.97 4.39
N THR A 447 2.69 -2.54 5.54
CA THR A 447 3.56 -3.35 6.41
C THR A 447 2.84 -4.62 6.91
N PHE A 448 1.59 -4.47 7.37
CA PHE A 448 0.75 -5.61 7.76
C PHE A 448 0.55 -6.60 6.62
N PHE A 449 0.25 -6.10 5.42
CA PHE A 449 0.03 -6.93 4.23
C PHE A 449 1.28 -7.73 3.84
N LEU A 450 2.47 -7.11 3.90
CA LEU A 450 3.73 -7.79 3.61
C LEU A 450 4.02 -8.91 4.62
N ALA A 451 3.79 -8.65 5.90
CA ALA A 451 3.95 -9.65 6.95
C ALA A 451 2.91 -10.78 6.81
N PHE A 452 1.64 -10.42 6.54
CA PHE A 452 0.53 -11.35 6.36
C PHE A 452 0.77 -12.39 5.26
N LEU A 453 1.52 -12.01 4.21
CA LEU A 453 1.89 -12.84 3.07
C LEU A 453 3.37 -13.23 3.04
N GLY A 454 4.12 -12.94 4.10
CA GLY A 454 5.57 -13.06 4.13
C GLY A 454 6.12 -14.50 4.10
N GLY A 455 5.33 -15.51 4.43
CA GLY A 455 5.81 -16.90 4.53
C GLY A 455 5.62 -17.76 3.30
N VAL A 456 4.90 -17.28 2.27
CA VAL A 456 4.51 -18.13 1.13
C VAL A 456 5.54 -18.15 0.00
N GLY A 457 6.40 -17.14 -0.09
CA GLY A 457 7.33 -16.96 -1.20
C GLY A 457 8.26 -18.14 -1.48
N PRO A 458 8.93 -18.74 -0.47
CA PRO A 458 9.77 -19.92 -0.67
C PRO A 458 9.01 -21.05 -1.35
N ILE A 459 7.78 -21.28 -0.94
CA ILE A 459 6.94 -22.34 -1.50
C ILE A 459 6.57 -22.00 -2.95
N TYR A 460 6.27 -20.72 -3.24
CA TYR A 460 5.97 -20.26 -4.59
C TYR A 460 7.16 -20.36 -5.56
N MET A 461 8.39 -20.23 -5.08
CA MET A 461 9.56 -20.56 -5.88
C MET A 461 9.74 -22.06 -6.06
N LEU A 462 9.68 -22.80 -4.94
CA LEU A 462 9.96 -24.23 -4.95
C LEU A 462 8.91 -25.06 -5.69
N ARG A 463 7.65 -24.61 -5.77
CA ARG A 463 6.61 -25.32 -6.53
C ARG A 463 6.94 -25.47 -8.03
N TRP A 464 7.82 -24.62 -8.57
CA TRP A 464 8.30 -24.73 -9.96
C TRP A 464 9.48 -25.67 -10.12
N LEU A 465 10.29 -25.83 -9.08
CA LEU A 465 11.60 -26.46 -9.15
C LEU A 465 11.67 -27.80 -8.40
N TRP A 466 10.83 -27.97 -7.38
CA TRP A 466 10.92 -29.14 -6.49
C TRP A 466 9.61 -29.93 -6.46
N TRP A 467 9.69 -31.17 -6.93
CA TRP A 467 8.54 -32.06 -7.06
C TRP A 467 7.89 -32.47 -5.74
N ARG A 468 8.60 -32.37 -4.60
CA ARG A 468 8.08 -32.71 -3.27
C ARG A 468 7.16 -31.64 -2.65
N VAL A 469 7.08 -30.46 -3.20
CA VAL A 469 6.12 -29.46 -2.74
C VAL A 469 4.71 -29.95 -3.06
N THR A 470 3.86 -29.99 -2.02
CA THR A 470 2.48 -30.46 -2.11
C THR A 470 1.51 -29.29 -1.96
N ALA A 471 0.24 -29.50 -2.30
CA ALA A 471 -0.83 -28.52 -2.08
C ALA A 471 -0.95 -28.12 -0.59
N TRP A 472 -0.79 -29.09 0.32
CA TRP A 472 -0.82 -28.83 1.76
C TRP A 472 0.33 -27.96 2.25
N THR A 473 1.50 -28.03 1.58
CA THR A 473 2.64 -27.14 1.90
C THR A 473 2.29 -25.68 1.64
N GLU A 474 1.63 -25.39 0.50
CA GLU A 474 1.16 -24.04 0.19
C GLU A 474 0.10 -23.54 1.18
N ILE A 475 -0.91 -24.38 1.46
CA ILE A 475 -1.98 -24.05 2.42
C ILE A 475 -1.39 -23.76 3.82
N ALA A 476 -0.51 -24.64 4.29
CA ALA A 476 0.13 -24.49 5.60
C ALA A 476 0.94 -23.20 5.69
N ALA A 477 1.73 -22.86 4.65
CA ALA A 477 2.49 -21.62 4.60
C ALA A 477 1.59 -20.38 4.66
N MET A 478 0.51 -20.35 3.87
CA MET A 478 -0.46 -19.26 3.87
C MET A 478 -1.12 -19.09 5.23
N LEU A 479 -1.66 -20.16 5.80
CA LEU A 479 -2.35 -20.12 7.08
C LEU A 479 -1.42 -19.74 8.23
N THR A 480 -0.21 -20.33 8.27
CA THR A 480 0.76 -20.02 9.34
C THR A 480 1.17 -18.55 9.28
N SER A 481 1.54 -18.04 8.10
CA SER A 481 1.90 -16.63 7.93
C SER A 481 0.75 -15.69 8.35
N SER A 482 -0.46 -15.95 7.87
CA SER A 482 -1.64 -15.13 8.19
C SER A 482 -1.99 -15.16 9.67
N ILE A 483 -2.00 -16.34 10.29
CA ILE A 483 -2.31 -16.51 11.71
C ILE A 483 -1.23 -15.87 12.58
N SER A 484 0.06 -16.11 12.27
CA SER A 484 1.17 -15.55 13.05
C SER A 484 1.16 -14.03 12.99
N THR A 485 0.99 -13.43 11.80
CA THR A 485 0.92 -11.98 11.65
C THR A 485 -0.27 -11.38 12.40
N THR A 486 -1.44 -11.99 12.27
CA THR A 486 -2.64 -11.54 12.99
C THR A 486 -2.45 -11.65 14.50
N ALA A 487 -1.91 -12.78 14.97
CA ALA A 487 -1.63 -12.97 16.39
C ALA A 487 -0.64 -11.92 16.93
N ILE A 488 0.47 -11.69 16.23
CA ILE A 488 1.47 -10.70 16.64
C ILE A 488 0.87 -9.29 16.62
N THR A 489 0.06 -8.96 15.63
CA THR A 489 -0.50 -7.63 15.49
C THR A 489 -1.57 -7.31 16.54
N PHE A 490 -2.46 -8.25 16.85
CA PHE A 490 -3.64 -7.98 17.67
C PHE A 490 -3.56 -8.51 19.10
N PHE A 491 -2.88 -9.65 19.33
CA PHE A 491 -2.86 -10.29 20.64
C PHE A 491 -1.56 -10.07 21.41
N PHE A 492 -0.44 -9.84 20.73
CA PHE A 492 0.88 -9.69 21.33
C PHE A 492 1.46 -8.28 21.15
N ASN A 493 0.62 -7.30 20.86
CA ASN A 493 1.05 -5.93 20.62
C ASN A 493 1.46 -5.21 21.89
N GLU A 494 0.94 -5.60 23.07
CA GLU A 494 1.22 -4.97 24.35
C GLU A 494 1.95 -5.93 25.30
N GLY A 495 2.96 -5.42 26.01
CA GLY A 495 3.63 -6.15 27.09
C GLY A 495 4.60 -7.24 26.65
N TRP A 496 4.98 -7.37 25.39
CA TRP A 496 5.99 -8.33 24.97
C TRP A 496 7.39 -7.89 25.41
N PRO A 497 8.16 -8.76 26.11
CA PRO A 497 9.44 -8.36 26.74
C PRO A 497 10.61 -8.23 25.77
N ILE A 498 10.39 -8.21 24.44
CA ILE A 498 11.46 -8.10 23.46
C ILE A 498 11.81 -6.62 23.24
N THR A 499 12.59 -6.05 24.14
CA THR A 499 13.36 -4.82 23.91
C THR A 499 14.59 -5.20 23.06
N PRO A 500 14.86 -4.57 21.93
CA PRO A 500 14.48 -3.23 21.46
C PRO A 500 13.30 -3.18 20.46
N LEU A 501 12.54 -4.23 20.24
CA LEU A 501 11.47 -4.27 19.24
C LEU A 501 10.18 -3.56 19.67
N THR A 502 10.10 -3.14 20.95
CA THR A 502 8.94 -2.42 21.49
C THR A 502 9.24 -0.94 21.60
N GLN A 503 8.33 -0.13 21.10
CA GLN A 503 8.32 1.32 21.31
C GLN A 503 7.10 1.66 22.15
N ALA A 504 7.30 2.35 23.29
CA ALA A 504 6.24 2.68 24.25
C ALA A 504 5.35 1.48 24.67
N GLY A 505 5.96 0.29 24.85
CA GLY A 505 5.23 -0.93 25.24
C GLY A 505 4.50 -1.65 24.11
N LYS A 506 4.59 -1.16 22.87
CA LYS A 506 4.00 -1.78 21.67
C LYS A 506 5.07 -2.21 20.68
N ILE A 507 4.83 -3.28 19.95
CA ILE A 507 5.75 -3.70 18.89
C ILE A 507 5.63 -2.72 17.73
N SER A 508 6.76 -2.10 17.35
CA SER A 508 6.80 -1.17 16.20
C SER A 508 6.44 -1.87 14.88
N ALA A 509 6.12 -1.09 13.84
CA ALA A 509 5.85 -1.64 12.51
C ALA A 509 7.05 -2.46 11.99
N GLU A 510 8.28 -1.96 12.20
CA GLU A 510 9.52 -2.66 11.88
C GLU A 510 9.70 -3.93 12.72
N GLY A 511 9.41 -3.86 14.01
CA GLY A 511 9.47 -5.00 14.92
C GLY A 511 8.54 -6.13 14.48
N ARG A 512 7.35 -5.83 13.99
CA ARG A 512 6.44 -6.83 13.42
C ARG A 512 7.03 -7.54 12.21
N ILE A 513 7.65 -6.81 11.29
CA ILE A 513 8.30 -7.40 10.10
C ILE A 513 9.47 -8.31 10.50
N ILE A 514 10.24 -7.93 11.53
CA ILE A 514 11.37 -8.75 12.01
C ILE A 514 10.87 -10.05 12.67
N LEU A 515 9.73 -10.01 13.36
CA LEU A 515 9.20 -11.17 14.08
C LEU A 515 8.45 -12.16 13.17
N VAL A 516 7.82 -11.70 12.12
CA VAL A 516 7.11 -12.53 11.13
C VAL A 516 8.06 -13.08 10.07
#